data_a1e39dc212910d9a6c05a90f8f8af0fa
#
_entry.id   a1e39dc212910d9a6c05a90f8f8af0fa
#
_cell.length_a   1.000
_cell.length_b   1.000
_cell.length_c   1.000
_cell.angle_alpha   90.00
_cell.angle_beta   90.00
_cell.angle_gamma   90.00
#
_symmetry.space_group_name_H-M   'P 1'
#
loop_
_entity.id
_entity.type
_entity.pdbx_description
1 polymer ?
#
loop_
_entity_poly.entity_id
_entity_poly.type
_entity_poly.pdbx_seq_one_letter_code
_entity_poly.pdbx_strand_id
1 'polypeptide(L)'
;MLTKRYRKDADLDINVLFDVADEDKEAMSERLRAVVREVNGKNVPGTVHPINYFVIVDKDVYAKANVMADDVYDIVHDRFEKRTQAKPFDIEDYMKEFRARVEKIDIAKGEFKRDLVDYKELVELDDDDIENLRNRIEGKIKELEDDINTLIDMKDDALDKRKSGFEGEMSPEDIKKYGVRNRLPNNVVYKMLEKYYYFEFINKLKEIIGDDRKLSDKEADSLMSV
;
A
#
# COMPACT_ATOMS: atom_id res chain seq x y z
N MET A 1 -0.17 19.22 -10.99
CA MET A 1 -0.35 20.35 -11.94
C MET A 1 0.79 21.38 -11.83
N LEU A 2 1.20 21.75 -10.66
CA LEU A 2 2.21 22.80 -10.44
C LEU A 2 3.66 22.32 -10.57
N THR A 3 3.89 21.03 -10.69
CA THR A 3 5.23 20.41 -10.75
C THR A 3 5.50 19.78 -12.11
N LYS A 4 6.78 19.59 -12.47
CA LYS A 4 7.21 18.86 -13.69
C LYS A 4 6.84 17.37 -13.67
N ARG A 5 6.25 16.88 -12.56
CA ARG A 5 5.84 15.49 -12.34
C ARG A 5 4.34 15.26 -12.50
N TYR A 6 3.64 16.23 -13.09
CA TYR A 6 2.21 16.13 -13.36
C TYR A 6 1.87 14.86 -14.16
N ARG A 7 0.84 14.17 -13.70
CA ARG A 7 0.19 13.04 -14.40
C ARG A 7 -1.30 13.35 -14.56
N LYS A 8 -1.92 12.80 -15.60
CA LYS A 8 -3.36 13.02 -15.88
C LYS A 8 -4.26 12.53 -14.75
N ASP A 9 -3.80 11.55 -13.97
CA ASP A 9 -4.48 10.91 -12.85
C ASP A 9 -3.96 11.35 -11.46
N ALA A 10 -3.15 12.41 -11.42
CA ALA A 10 -2.63 12.93 -10.16
C ALA A 10 -3.74 13.56 -9.32
N ASP A 11 -3.77 13.21 -8.05
CA ASP A 11 -4.56 13.91 -7.02
C ASP A 11 -3.91 15.25 -6.63
N LEU A 12 -4.69 16.10 -6.01
CA LEU A 12 -4.26 17.36 -5.42
C LEU A 12 -4.34 17.25 -3.91
N ASP A 13 -3.19 17.07 -3.26
CA ASP A 13 -3.07 17.02 -1.82
C ASP A 13 -2.85 18.42 -1.25
N ILE A 14 -3.73 18.86 -0.34
CA ILE A 14 -3.69 20.18 0.29
C ILE A 14 -3.57 20.02 1.80
N ASN A 15 -2.44 20.44 2.35
CA ASN A 15 -2.24 20.58 3.79
C ASN A 15 -2.84 21.91 4.25
N VAL A 16 -3.79 21.86 5.19
CA VAL A 16 -4.41 23.06 5.77
C VAL A 16 -4.03 23.14 7.24
N LEU A 17 -3.23 24.14 7.58
CA LEU A 17 -2.88 24.44 8.98
C LEU A 17 -3.96 25.34 9.58
N PHE A 18 -4.54 24.90 10.70
CA PHE A 18 -5.45 25.67 11.52
C PHE A 18 -4.74 26.15 12.79
N ASP A 19 -4.86 27.43 13.09
CA ASP A 19 -4.34 27.98 14.34
C ASP A 19 -5.37 27.75 15.46
N VAL A 20 -5.08 26.76 16.30
CA VAL A 20 -6.00 26.28 17.35
C VAL A 20 -5.23 26.30 18.68
N ALA A 21 -5.91 26.68 19.77
CA ALA A 21 -5.35 26.59 21.12
C ALA A 21 -5.01 25.14 21.49
N ASP A 22 -3.96 24.92 22.27
CA ASP A 22 -3.44 23.57 22.55
C ASP A 22 -4.48 22.67 23.22
N GLU A 23 -5.31 23.21 24.09
CA GLU A 23 -6.40 22.50 24.77
C GLU A 23 -7.52 22.00 23.84
N ASP A 24 -7.69 22.63 22.68
CA ASP A 24 -8.77 22.33 21.73
C ASP A 24 -8.31 21.50 20.53
N LYS A 25 -7.00 21.23 20.38
CA LYS A 25 -6.42 20.62 19.18
C LYS A 25 -7.06 19.30 18.79
N GLU A 26 -7.29 18.39 19.75
CA GLU A 26 -7.83 17.06 19.47
C GLU A 26 -9.28 17.14 18.99
N ALA A 27 -10.14 17.84 19.75
CA ALA A 27 -11.55 18.01 19.42
C ALA A 27 -11.75 18.76 18.09
N MET A 28 -10.93 19.79 17.83
CA MET A 28 -10.98 20.54 16.59
C MET A 28 -10.49 19.70 15.41
N SER A 29 -9.41 18.92 15.58
CA SER A 29 -8.90 18.02 14.57
C SER A 29 -9.97 17.00 14.13
N GLU A 30 -10.69 16.41 15.07
CA GLU A 30 -11.77 15.47 14.78
C GLU A 30 -12.92 16.11 14.00
N ARG A 31 -13.38 17.27 14.43
CA ARG A 31 -14.44 18.04 13.74
C ARG A 31 -14.04 18.41 12.31
N LEU A 32 -12.84 18.93 12.14
CA LEU A 32 -12.34 19.34 10.82
C LEU A 32 -12.15 18.13 9.90
N ARG A 33 -11.65 17.01 10.41
CA ARG A 33 -11.54 15.76 9.65
C ARG A 33 -12.90 15.23 9.21
N ALA A 34 -13.94 15.36 10.04
CA ALA A 34 -15.30 14.99 9.65
C ALA A 34 -15.79 15.84 8.47
N VAL A 35 -15.56 17.16 8.51
CA VAL A 35 -15.93 18.07 7.41
C VAL A 35 -15.19 17.73 6.11
N VAL A 36 -13.86 17.50 6.16
CA VAL A 36 -13.10 17.26 4.93
C VAL A 36 -13.38 15.88 4.33
N ARG A 37 -13.86 14.88 5.11
CA ARG A 37 -14.30 13.58 4.58
C ARG A 37 -15.41 13.70 3.53
N GLU A 38 -16.26 14.73 3.64
CA GLU A 38 -17.36 14.93 2.70
C GLU A 38 -16.88 15.46 1.34
N VAL A 39 -15.71 16.06 1.28
CA VAL A 39 -15.16 16.68 0.07
C VAL A 39 -13.95 15.93 -0.50
N ASN A 40 -13.22 15.19 0.32
CA ASN A 40 -12.06 14.42 -0.12
C ASN A 40 -12.45 13.34 -1.15
N GLY A 41 -11.59 13.16 -2.15
CA GLY A 41 -11.81 12.27 -3.26
C GLY A 41 -12.73 12.79 -4.36
N LYS A 42 -13.38 13.97 -4.16
CA LYS A 42 -14.13 14.62 -5.24
C LYS A 42 -13.18 15.33 -6.20
N ASN A 43 -13.54 15.35 -7.46
CA ASN A 43 -12.72 16.03 -8.46
C ASN A 43 -12.77 17.56 -8.29
N VAL A 44 -11.63 18.20 -8.50
CA VAL A 44 -11.58 19.64 -8.68
C VAL A 44 -12.52 20.01 -9.87
N PRO A 45 -13.44 20.98 -9.70
CA PRO A 45 -14.41 21.33 -10.75
C PRO A 45 -13.74 21.55 -12.11
N GLY A 46 -14.28 20.92 -13.15
CA GLY A 46 -13.76 20.99 -14.51
C GLY A 46 -12.50 20.16 -14.79
N THR A 47 -12.10 19.28 -13.85
CA THR A 47 -10.92 18.41 -14.00
C THR A 47 -11.26 16.96 -13.65
N VAL A 48 -10.29 16.06 -13.89
CA VAL A 48 -10.33 14.64 -13.47
C VAL A 48 -9.49 14.38 -12.22
N HIS A 49 -9.01 15.44 -11.56
CA HIS A 49 -8.10 15.35 -10.43
C HIS A 49 -8.85 15.34 -9.11
N PRO A 50 -8.78 14.27 -8.32
CA PRO A 50 -9.32 14.27 -6.97
C PRO A 50 -8.58 15.27 -6.09
N ILE A 51 -9.30 15.90 -5.17
CA ILE A 51 -8.74 16.78 -4.15
C ILE A 51 -8.80 16.09 -2.78
N ASN A 52 -7.70 16.17 -2.03
CA ASN A 52 -7.59 15.68 -0.67
C ASN A 52 -7.08 16.78 0.24
N TYR A 53 -7.88 17.13 1.26
CA TYR A 53 -7.48 18.06 2.30
C TYR A 53 -6.95 17.29 3.51
N PHE A 54 -5.77 17.66 3.97
CA PHE A 54 -5.16 17.16 5.19
C PHE A 54 -5.21 18.24 6.27
N VAL A 55 -6.02 18.00 7.29
CA VAL A 55 -6.18 18.91 8.42
C VAL A 55 -4.99 18.76 9.35
N ILE A 56 -4.31 19.85 9.61
CA ILE A 56 -3.18 19.96 10.55
C ILE A 56 -3.48 21.07 11.55
N VAL A 57 -3.46 20.73 12.84
CA VAL A 57 -3.69 21.66 13.96
C VAL A 57 -2.41 21.90 14.79
N ASP A 58 -1.32 21.28 14.39
CA ASP A 58 -0.03 21.36 15.05
C ASP A 58 1.02 21.92 14.09
N LYS A 59 1.69 23.01 14.51
CA LYS A 59 2.71 23.71 13.70
C LYS A 59 3.95 22.86 13.46
N ASP A 60 4.33 22.01 14.41
CA ASP A 60 5.49 21.12 14.25
C ASP A 60 5.21 19.99 13.28
N VAL A 61 3.99 19.45 13.30
CA VAL A 61 3.52 18.47 12.31
C VAL A 61 3.49 19.08 10.92
N TYR A 62 2.99 20.32 10.79
CA TYR A 62 2.99 21.06 9.52
C TYR A 62 4.41 21.31 9.00
N ALA A 63 5.32 21.76 9.87
CA ALA A 63 6.71 21.99 9.50
C ALA A 63 7.39 20.68 9.04
N LYS A 64 7.18 19.57 9.75
CA LYS A 64 7.69 18.24 9.36
C LYS A 64 7.13 17.79 8.01
N ALA A 65 5.82 17.96 7.76
CA ALA A 65 5.19 17.62 6.48
C ALA A 65 5.83 18.40 5.32
N ASN A 66 6.09 19.69 5.50
CA ASN A 66 6.74 20.53 4.49
C ASN A 66 8.21 20.14 4.25
N VAL A 67 8.94 19.76 5.30
CA VAL A 67 10.32 19.26 5.14
C VAL A 67 10.35 17.96 4.35
N MET A 68 9.39 17.06 4.59
CA MET A 68 9.31 15.77 3.92
C MET A 68 8.76 15.85 2.49
N ALA A 69 7.98 16.87 2.17
CA ALA A 69 7.45 17.05 0.81
C ALA A 69 8.57 17.41 -0.19
N ASP A 70 8.46 16.89 -1.39
CA ASP A 70 9.41 17.18 -2.48
C ASP A 70 9.27 18.60 -3.02
N ASP A 71 8.02 19.01 -3.28
CA ASP A 71 7.68 20.36 -3.70
C ASP A 71 6.55 20.87 -2.79
N VAL A 72 6.65 22.10 -2.33
CA VAL A 72 5.64 22.76 -1.51
C VAL A 72 5.23 24.06 -2.21
N TYR A 73 3.94 24.18 -2.47
CA TYR A 73 3.34 25.38 -3.08
C TYR A 73 2.37 26.03 -2.11
N ASP A 74 2.64 27.28 -1.76
CA ASP A 74 1.75 28.09 -0.95
C ASP A 74 0.63 28.67 -1.84
N ILE A 75 -0.57 28.11 -1.66
CA ILE A 75 -1.76 28.52 -2.45
C ILE A 75 -2.20 29.94 -2.09
N VAL A 76 -2.00 30.35 -0.83
CA VAL A 76 -2.44 31.67 -0.33
C VAL A 76 -1.60 32.79 -0.95
N HIS A 77 -0.29 32.58 -1.05
CA HIS A 77 0.65 33.57 -1.57
C HIS A 77 1.07 33.31 -3.03
N ASP A 78 0.48 32.29 -3.68
CA ASP A 78 0.72 31.92 -5.09
C ASP A 78 2.21 31.72 -5.42
N ARG A 79 2.97 30.99 -4.58
CA ARG A 79 4.41 30.80 -4.74
C ARG A 79 4.89 29.43 -4.29
N PHE A 80 6.03 28.99 -4.85
CA PHE A 80 6.73 27.84 -4.31
C PHE A 80 7.51 28.22 -3.05
N GLU A 81 7.20 27.55 -1.93
CA GLU A 81 8.01 27.58 -0.71
C GLU A 81 9.23 26.64 -0.85
N LYS A 82 9.04 25.52 -1.54
CA LYS A 82 10.08 24.54 -1.82
C LYS A 82 9.89 23.98 -3.22
N ARG A 83 10.96 23.94 -3.97
CA ARG A 83 10.98 23.35 -5.32
C ARG A 83 12.22 22.50 -5.51
N THR A 84 12.02 21.22 -5.65
CA THR A 84 13.10 20.26 -5.84
C THR A 84 13.43 20.11 -7.32
N GLN A 85 14.71 20.16 -7.66
CA GLN A 85 15.16 19.81 -9.00
C GLN A 85 15.19 18.28 -9.13
N ALA A 86 14.06 17.71 -9.52
CA ALA A 86 13.99 16.27 -9.75
C ALA A 86 14.82 15.89 -10.98
N LYS A 87 15.68 14.87 -10.84
CA LYS A 87 16.35 14.22 -11.98
C LYS A 87 15.32 13.61 -12.94
N PRO A 88 15.65 13.37 -14.21
CA PRO A 88 14.81 12.57 -15.09
C PRO A 88 14.46 11.23 -14.43
N PHE A 89 13.20 10.81 -14.57
CA PHE A 89 12.76 9.51 -14.09
C PHE A 89 13.10 8.46 -15.13
N ASP A 90 13.90 7.46 -14.73
CA ASP A 90 14.18 6.29 -15.55
C ASP A 90 13.59 5.05 -14.86
N ILE A 91 12.66 4.39 -15.53
CA ILE A 91 12.00 3.19 -15.02
C ILE A 91 12.97 2.01 -14.91
N GLU A 92 13.99 1.95 -15.77
CA GLU A 92 14.96 0.84 -15.80
C GLU A 92 15.75 0.74 -14.50
N ASP A 93 15.94 1.85 -13.77
CA ASP A 93 16.57 1.85 -12.44
C ASP A 93 15.86 0.95 -11.41
N TYR A 94 14.57 0.65 -11.65
CA TYR A 94 13.70 -0.08 -10.73
C TYR A 94 13.32 -1.47 -11.23
N MET A 95 13.51 -1.75 -12.54
CA MET A 95 13.01 -2.96 -13.18
C MET A 95 13.65 -4.24 -12.62
N LYS A 96 14.91 -4.19 -12.21
CA LYS A 96 15.57 -5.36 -11.61
C LYS A 96 14.88 -5.79 -10.30
N GLU A 97 14.64 -4.84 -9.40
CA GLU A 97 14.00 -5.11 -8.12
C GLU A 97 12.52 -5.46 -8.32
N PHE A 98 11.82 -4.76 -9.20
CA PHE A 98 10.44 -5.06 -9.54
C PHE A 98 10.28 -6.51 -10.03
N ARG A 99 11.07 -6.95 -11.01
CA ARG A 99 11.04 -8.32 -11.54
C ARG A 99 11.35 -9.36 -10.47
N ALA A 100 12.34 -9.10 -9.62
CA ALA A 100 12.67 -10.02 -8.52
C ALA A 100 11.53 -10.18 -7.50
N ARG A 101 10.77 -9.11 -7.24
CA ARG A 101 9.59 -9.20 -6.36
C ARG A 101 8.41 -9.87 -7.04
N VAL A 102 8.17 -9.59 -8.31
CA VAL A 102 7.15 -10.27 -9.13
C VAL A 102 7.41 -11.77 -9.16
N GLU A 103 8.64 -12.18 -9.46
CA GLU A 103 9.02 -13.61 -9.48
C GLU A 103 8.72 -14.32 -8.15
N LYS A 104 9.04 -13.68 -7.02
CA LYS A 104 8.73 -14.24 -5.70
C LYS A 104 7.23 -14.40 -5.47
N ILE A 105 6.44 -13.39 -5.83
CA ILE A 105 4.98 -13.44 -5.70
C ILE A 105 4.41 -14.52 -6.61
N ASP A 106 4.90 -14.65 -7.84
CA ASP A 106 4.42 -15.65 -8.80
C ASP A 106 4.77 -17.08 -8.36
N ILE A 107 5.95 -17.30 -7.77
CA ILE A 107 6.34 -18.59 -7.16
C ILE A 107 5.38 -18.94 -6.02
N ALA A 108 5.22 -18.07 -5.03
CA ALA A 108 4.34 -18.31 -3.88
C ALA A 108 2.87 -18.51 -4.30
N LYS A 109 2.40 -17.73 -5.29
CA LYS A 109 1.07 -17.93 -5.88
C LYS A 109 0.94 -19.28 -6.60
N GLY A 110 2.02 -19.75 -7.21
CA GLY A 110 2.08 -21.07 -7.85
C GLY A 110 2.02 -22.19 -6.84
N GLU A 111 2.69 -22.06 -5.69
CA GLU A 111 2.64 -22.98 -4.56
C GLU A 111 1.23 -23.08 -3.98
N PHE A 112 0.65 -21.95 -3.61
CA PHE A 112 -0.73 -21.87 -3.16
C PHE A 112 -1.73 -22.55 -4.12
N LYS A 113 -1.61 -22.30 -5.42
CA LYS A 113 -2.52 -22.89 -6.41
C LYS A 113 -2.41 -24.42 -6.50
N ARG A 114 -1.20 -24.96 -6.37
CA ARG A 114 -1.01 -26.40 -6.32
C ARG A 114 -1.66 -27.02 -5.09
N ASP A 115 -1.40 -26.43 -3.93
CA ASP A 115 -1.94 -26.90 -2.66
C ASP A 115 -3.46 -26.77 -2.60
N LEU A 116 -4.04 -25.75 -3.26
CA LEU A 116 -5.47 -25.63 -3.42
C LEU A 116 -6.07 -26.71 -4.34
N VAL A 117 -5.38 -27.14 -5.39
CA VAL A 117 -5.80 -28.27 -6.23
C VAL A 117 -5.78 -29.57 -5.43
N ASP A 118 -4.68 -29.81 -4.69
CA ASP A 118 -4.54 -31.01 -3.85
C ASP A 118 -5.63 -31.05 -2.76
N TYR A 119 -5.97 -29.90 -2.16
CA TYR A 119 -7.07 -29.80 -1.20
C TYR A 119 -8.42 -30.15 -1.82
N LYS A 120 -8.72 -29.59 -3.00
CA LYS A 120 -9.98 -29.90 -3.73
C LYS A 120 -10.10 -31.38 -4.05
N GLU A 121 -9.02 -32.00 -4.51
CA GLU A 121 -9.00 -33.43 -4.79
C GLU A 121 -9.23 -34.26 -3.51
N LEU A 122 -8.63 -33.86 -2.38
CA LEU A 122 -8.83 -34.56 -1.11
C LEU A 122 -10.25 -34.48 -0.59
N VAL A 123 -10.91 -33.34 -0.71
CA VAL A 123 -12.31 -33.15 -0.26
C VAL A 123 -13.31 -33.96 -1.08
N GLU A 124 -12.96 -34.24 -2.35
CA GLU A 124 -13.80 -35.05 -3.27
C GLU A 124 -13.56 -36.56 -3.14
N LEU A 125 -12.55 -37.01 -2.37
CA LEU A 125 -12.26 -38.43 -2.19
C LEU A 125 -13.32 -39.09 -1.32
N ASP A 126 -13.81 -40.26 -1.79
CA ASP A 126 -14.57 -41.21 -0.99
C ASP A 126 -13.60 -42.31 -0.49
N ASP A 127 -13.20 -42.21 0.77
CA ASP A 127 -12.19 -43.12 1.38
C ASP A 127 -12.83 -43.83 2.57
N ASP A 128 -12.70 -45.14 2.60
CA ASP A 128 -13.20 -45.99 3.69
C ASP A 128 -12.51 -45.68 5.04
N ASP A 129 -11.27 -45.13 5.02
CA ASP A 129 -10.54 -44.68 6.19
C ASP A 129 -10.77 -43.18 6.44
N ILE A 130 -11.94 -42.87 7.00
CA ILE A 130 -12.41 -41.51 7.28
C ILE A 130 -11.43 -40.73 8.18
N GLU A 131 -10.78 -41.39 9.15
CA GLU A 131 -9.86 -40.73 10.09
C GLU A 131 -8.56 -40.32 9.35
N ASN A 132 -8.03 -41.14 8.48
CA ASN A 132 -6.86 -40.82 7.68
C ASN A 132 -7.16 -39.69 6.69
N LEU A 133 -8.30 -39.74 6.01
CA LEU A 133 -8.73 -38.69 5.08
C LEU A 133 -8.86 -37.34 5.82
N ARG A 134 -9.48 -37.34 6.99
CA ARG A 134 -9.62 -36.12 7.81
C ARG A 134 -8.25 -35.51 8.18
N ASN A 135 -7.33 -36.35 8.66
CA ASN A 135 -5.97 -35.89 9.01
C ASN A 135 -5.23 -35.29 7.80
N ARG A 136 -5.42 -35.85 6.60
CA ARG A 136 -4.84 -35.32 5.35
C ARG A 136 -5.45 -33.98 4.97
N ILE A 137 -6.76 -33.82 5.09
CA ILE A 137 -7.47 -32.54 4.84
C ILE A 137 -6.99 -31.47 5.83
N GLU A 138 -6.93 -31.78 7.13
CA GLU A 138 -6.43 -30.83 8.15
C GLU A 138 -4.95 -30.44 7.87
N GLY A 139 -4.12 -31.37 7.44
CA GLY A 139 -2.75 -31.10 7.01
C GLY A 139 -2.68 -30.13 5.83
N LYS A 140 -3.52 -30.35 4.80
CA LYS A 140 -3.55 -29.50 3.61
C LYS A 140 -4.12 -28.09 3.89
N ILE A 141 -5.11 -27.97 4.78
CA ILE A 141 -5.60 -26.68 5.27
C ILE A 141 -4.47 -25.86 5.89
N LYS A 142 -3.62 -26.52 6.69
CA LYS A 142 -2.47 -25.86 7.29
C LYS A 142 -1.42 -25.41 6.26
N GLU A 143 -1.15 -26.20 5.25
CA GLU A 143 -0.27 -25.82 4.15
C GLU A 143 -0.82 -24.60 3.40
N LEU A 144 -2.12 -24.57 3.08
CA LEU A 144 -2.79 -23.41 2.48
C LEU A 144 -2.73 -22.16 3.38
N GLU A 145 -2.90 -22.34 4.69
CA GLU A 145 -2.75 -21.26 5.66
C GLU A 145 -1.34 -20.64 5.61
N ASP A 146 -0.30 -21.50 5.60
CA ASP A 146 1.10 -21.07 5.53
C ASP A 146 1.41 -20.34 4.21
N ASP A 147 0.90 -20.82 3.08
CA ASP A 147 1.04 -20.17 1.78
C ASP A 147 0.39 -18.79 1.72
N ILE A 148 -0.84 -18.68 2.24
CA ILE A 148 -1.56 -17.40 2.29
C ILE A 148 -0.79 -16.42 3.19
N ASN A 149 -0.34 -16.87 4.35
CA ASN A 149 0.45 -16.02 5.25
C ASN A 149 1.76 -15.57 4.60
N THR A 150 2.43 -16.42 3.85
CA THR A 150 3.63 -16.07 3.08
C THR A 150 3.34 -14.94 2.07
N LEU A 151 2.24 -15.01 1.34
CA LEU A 151 1.83 -13.98 0.38
C LEU A 151 1.47 -12.67 1.07
N ILE A 152 0.76 -12.72 2.20
CA ILE A 152 0.41 -11.55 3.00
C ILE A 152 1.66 -10.87 3.54
N ASP A 153 2.60 -11.64 4.07
CA ASP A 153 3.86 -11.13 4.63
C ASP A 153 4.73 -10.46 3.54
N MET A 154 4.73 -10.98 2.31
CA MET A 154 5.41 -10.32 1.19
C MET A 154 4.85 -8.92 0.89
N LYS A 155 3.54 -8.75 1.00
CA LYS A 155 2.89 -7.44 0.81
C LYS A 155 3.15 -6.52 1.99
N ASP A 156 2.99 -7.02 3.22
CA ASP A 156 3.17 -6.23 4.44
C ASP A 156 4.65 -5.77 4.55
N ASP A 157 5.65 -6.64 4.27
CA ASP A 157 7.07 -6.28 4.17
C ASP A 157 7.33 -5.18 3.11
N ALA A 158 6.69 -5.28 1.95
CA ALA A 158 6.82 -4.28 0.91
C ALA A 158 6.24 -2.92 1.35
N LEU A 159 5.12 -2.92 2.09
CA LEU A 159 4.49 -1.73 2.65
C LEU A 159 5.36 -1.10 3.74
N ASP A 160 5.92 -1.91 4.64
CA ASP A 160 6.76 -1.42 5.74
C ASP A 160 8.09 -0.86 5.22
N LYS A 161 8.71 -1.49 4.24
CA LYS A 161 9.87 -0.94 3.54
C LYS A 161 9.57 0.39 2.82
N ARG A 162 8.35 0.53 2.28
CA ARG A 162 7.90 1.80 1.72
C ARG A 162 7.75 2.86 2.80
N LYS A 163 7.09 2.54 3.93
CA LYS A 163 6.88 3.48 5.04
C LYS A 163 8.21 3.94 5.62
N SER A 164 9.14 3.02 5.90
CA SER A 164 10.46 3.33 6.43
C SER A 164 11.27 4.26 5.53
N GLY A 165 11.06 4.22 4.22
CA GLY A 165 11.67 5.15 3.27
C GLY A 165 11.22 6.61 3.45
N PHE A 166 10.13 6.86 4.19
CA PHE A 166 9.65 8.21 4.54
C PHE A 166 10.09 8.65 5.95
N GLU A 167 10.67 7.76 6.73
CA GLU A 167 11.21 8.06 8.05
C GLU A 167 12.68 8.50 7.96
N GLY A 168 13.10 9.38 8.85
CA GLY A 168 14.48 9.86 8.92
C GLY A 168 14.92 10.72 7.72
N GLU A 169 16.22 10.94 7.57
CA GLU A 169 16.82 11.68 6.45
C GLU A 169 17.25 10.73 5.34
N MET A 170 17.16 11.19 4.08
CA MET A 170 17.72 10.45 2.95
C MET A 170 19.24 10.41 3.04
N SER A 171 19.85 9.27 2.70
CA SER A 171 21.30 9.19 2.60
C SER A 171 21.84 10.13 1.49
N PRO A 172 23.07 10.63 1.61
CA PRO A 172 23.70 11.44 0.56
C PRO A 172 23.75 10.72 -0.81
N GLU A 173 23.93 9.39 -0.79
CA GLU A 173 23.90 8.54 -2.00
C GLU A 173 22.52 8.53 -2.64
N ASP A 174 21.47 8.38 -1.84
CA ASP A 174 20.08 8.37 -2.30
C ASP A 174 19.68 9.74 -2.86
N ILE A 175 20.08 10.83 -2.19
CA ILE A 175 19.85 12.18 -2.69
C ILE A 175 20.55 12.35 -4.04
N LYS A 176 21.80 11.90 -4.16
CA LYS A 176 22.57 11.99 -5.41
C LYS A 176 21.94 11.15 -6.52
N LYS A 177 21.44 9.94 -6.21
CA LYS A 177 20.91 9.00 -7.20
C LYS A 177 19.46 9.29 -7.56
N TYR A 178 18.58 9.47 -6.60
CA TYR A 178 17.14 9.57 -6.80
C TYR A 178 16.61 11.01 -6.70
N GLY A 179 17.26 11.86 -5.93
CA GLY A 179 16.93 13.27 -5.74
C GLY A 179 15.80 13.51 -4.74
N VAL A 180 14.80 12.62 -4.68
CA VAL A 180 13.59 12.78 -3.85
C VAL A 180 13.12 11.44 -3.30
N ARG A 181 12.46 11.44 -2.13
CA ARG A 181 11.97 10.23 -1.43
C ARG A 181 11.01 9.41 -2.27
N ASN A 182 10.10 10.07 -2.98
CA ASN A 182 9.14 9.40 -3.85
C ASN A 182 9.77 8.56 -4.95
N ARG A 183 11.08 8.72 -5.20
CA ARG A 183 11.86 7.93 -6.17
C ARG A 183 12.74 6.87 -5.53
N LEU A 184 12.70 6.70 -4.23
CA LEU A 184 13.38 5.59 -3.60
C LEU A 184 12.82 4.25 -4.12
N PRO A 185 13.67 3.24 -4.34
CA PRO A 185 13.27 1.97 -4.95
C PRO A 185 12.07 1.34 -4.26
N ASN A 186 12.07 1.28 -2.92
CA ASN A 186 10.96 0.71 -2.18
C ASN A 186 9.62 1.39 -2.46
N ASN A 187 9.62 2.71 -2.66
CA ASN A 187 8.37 3.43 -2.97
C ASN A 187 7.92 3.20 -4.42
N VAL A 188 8.85 3.30 -5.38
CA VAL A 188 8.52 3.12 -6.80
C VAL A 188 8.08 1.68 -7.08
N VAL A 189 8.84 0.70 -6.60
CA VAL A 189 8.54 -0.73 -6.81
C VAL A 189 7.22 -1.11 -6.15
N TYR A 190 6.96 -0.65 -4.91
CA TYR A 190 5.65 -0.86 -4.28
C TYR A 190 4.50 -0.32 -5.14
N LYS A 191 4.63 0.91 -5.64
CA LYS A 191 3.62 1.53 -6.50
C LYS A 191 3.45 0.81 -7.85
N MET A 192 4.51 0.22 -8.38
CA MET A 192 4.42 -0.62 -9.58
C MET A 192 3.64 -1.91 -9.29
N LEU A 193 3.95 -2.61 -8.18
CA LEU A 193 3.22 -3.82 -7.77
C LEU A 193 1.73 -3.52 -7.56
N GLU A 194 1.42 -2.40 -6.89
CA GLU A 194 0.04 -1.93 -6.69
C GLU A 194 -0.64 -1.62 -8.04
N LYS A 195 0.00 -0.85 -8.91
CA LYS A 195 -0.56 -0.42 -10.20
C LYS A 195 -0.79 -1.58 -11.20
N TYR A 196 0.05 -2.59 -11.16
CA TYR A 196 -0.06 -3.79 -12.00
C TYR A 196 -0.83 -4.93 -11.31
N TYR A 197 -1.58 -4.64 -10.25
CA TYR A 197 -2.53 -5.54 -9.58
C TYR A 197 -1.93 -6.79 -8.91
N TYR A 198 -0.61 -6.82 -8.66
CA TYR A 198 0.03 -7.94 -7.97
C TYR A 198 -0.50 -8.15 -6.55
N PHE A 199 -0.98 -7.09 -5.89
CA PHE A 199 -1.55 -7.16 -4.54
C PHE A 199 -3.05 -7.46 -4.51
N GLU A 200 -3.76 -7.45 -5.65
CA GLU A 200 -5.22 -7.68 -5.66
C GLU A 200 -5.56 -9.10 -5.21
N PHE A 201 -4.83 -10.10 -5.72
CA PHE A 201 -5.00 -11.48 -5.31
C PHE A 201 -4.70 -11.66 -3.80
N ILE A 202 -3.61 -11.08 -3.30
CA ILE A 202 -3.25 -11.13 -1.88
C ILE A 202 -4.32 -10.47 -1.00
N ASN A 203 -4.92 -9.36 -1.46
CA ASN A 203 -6.00 -8.70 -0.72
C ASN A 203 -7.22 -9.61 -0.58
N LYS A 204 -7.60 -10.32 -1.63
CA LYS A 204 -8.71 -11.28 -1.59
C LYS A 204 -8.43 -12.43 -0.61
N LEU A 205 -7.21 -12.96 -0.62
CA LEU A 205 -6.83 -13.99 0.35
C LEU A 205 -6.88 -13.46 1.79
N LYS A 206 -6.41 -12.24 2.03
CA LYS A 206 -6.47 -11.60 3.36
C LYS A 206 -7.90 -11.39 3.84
N GLU A 207 -8.83 -11.07 2.94
CA GLU A 207 -10.26 -10.96 3.26
C GLU A 207 -10.87 -12.30 3.68
N ILE A 208 -10.40 -13.43 3.13
CA ILE A 208 -10.88 -14.78 3.46
C ILE A 208 -10.31 -15.23 4.81
N ILE A 209 -9.00 -15.12 5.02
CA ILE A 209 -8.33 -15.64 6.24
C ILE A 209 -8.54 -14.73 7.47
N GLY A 210 -8.93 -13.47 7.27
CA GLY A 210 -9.14 -12.49 8.34
C GLY A 210 -7.85 -12.03 9.03
N ASP A 211 -8.02 -11.33 10.18
CA ASP A 211 -6.91 -10.72 10.91
C ASP A 211 -6.14 -11.71 11.81
N ASP A 212 -6.76 -12.81 12.23
CA ASP A 212 -6.14 -13.87 13.03
C ASP A 212 -5.22 -14.78 12.21
N ARG A 213 -5.27 -14.64 10.88
CA ARG A 213 -4.43 -15.35 9.91
C ARG A 213 -4.51 -16.88 10.02
N LYS A 214 -5.68 -17.38 10.41
CA LYS A 214 -5.98 -18.80 10.50
C LYS A 214 -7.07 -19.17 9.52
N LEU A 215 -6.96 -20.37 8.98
CA LEU A 215 -7.89 -20.91 8.01
C LEU A 215 -8.76 -21.99 8.67
N SER A 216 -10.03 -21.70 8.85
CA SER A 216 -11.03 -22.70 9.28
C SER A 216 -11.52 -23.51 8.07
N ASP A 217 -12.16 -24.65 8.32
CA ASP A 217 -12.75 -25.50 7.27
C ASP A 217 -13.68 -24.69 6.35
N LYS A 218 -14.49 -23.79 6.93
CA LYS A 218 -15.41 -22.93 6.17
C LYS A 218 -14.67 -21.94 5.25
N GLU A 219 -13.55 -21.42 5.69
CA GLU A 219 -12.74 -20.48 4.91
C GLU A 219 -11.96 -21.22 3.84
N ALA A 220 -11.47 -22.44 4.15
CA ALA A 220 -10.85 -23.32 3.16
C ALA A 220 -11.83 -23.66 2.02
N ASP A 221 -13.09 -23.96 2.34
CA ASP A 221 -14.13 -24.16 1.35
C ASP A 221 -14.39 -22.92 0.48
N SER A 222 -14.25 -21.71 1.08
CA SER A 222 -14.39 -20.45 0.34
C SER A 222 -13.27 -20.24 -0.69
N LEU A 223 -12.07 -20.81 -0.45
CA LEU A 223 -10.95 -20.78 -1.41
C LEU A 223 -11.25 -21.56 -2.69
N MET A 224 -12.20 -22.51 -2.66
CA MET A 224 -12.56 -23.26 -3.85
C MET A 224 -13.17 -22.37 -4.96
N SER A 225 -13.62 -21.17 -4.61
CA SER A 225 -14.19 -20.19 -5.54
C SER A 225 -13.17 -19.16 -6.09
N VAL A 226 -11.93 -19.20 -5.60
CA VAL A 226 -10.85 -18.27 -5.98
C VAL A 226 -10.00 -18.84 -7.10
#